data_3e8757fcd1d5f172ac3b436bde0e4992
#
_entry.id   3e8757fcd1d5f172ac3b436bde0e4992
#
_cell.length_a   1.000
_cell.length_b   1.000
_cell.length_c   1.000
_cell.angle_alpha   90.00
_cell.angle_beta   90.00
_cell.angle_gamma   90.00
#
_symmetry.space_group_name_H-M   'P 1'
#
loop_
_entity.id
_entity.type
_entity.pdbx_description
1 polymer ?
#
loop_
_entity_poly.entity_id
_entity_poly.type
_entity_poly.pdbx_seq_one_letter_code
_entity_poly.pdbx_strand_id
1 'polypeptide(L)'
;MYCFVICVIAAVLLSGCSTQRGSEGRQPVLALPYWQFDQTPAGWRSYADRKEFRQAGVLIEAYFPGHPELLTNERAMLHFHAAQLFGFSGDTSAALRHLGRAEVPDGSPGFPSRWNDYVAATKAFLRHDHAELLAARERMAGGLSIDQDRTYLGVVDLLISRWGESYGSAYLSQMDKRK
;
A
#
# COMPACT_ATOMS: atom_id res chain seq x y z
N MET A 1 -39.30 -10.48 67.30
CA MET A 1 -39.83 -10.12 66.01
C MET A 1 -38.93 -8.99 65.43
N TYR A 2 -37.89 -9.35 64.68
CA TYR A 2 -36.83 -8.43 64.25
C TYR A 2 -37.04 -8.13 62.80
N CYS A 3 -37.20 -6.86 62.49
CA CYS A 3 -37.31 -6.32 61.12
C CYS A 3 -35.91 -5.98 60.60
N PHE A 4 -35.43 -6.72 59.60
CA PHE A 4 -34.17 -6.45 58.90
C PHE A 4 -34.40 -5.42 57.80
N VAL A 5 -33.78 -4.27 57.94
CA VAL A 5 -33.68 -3.28 56.90
C VAL A 5 -32.45 -3.59 56.07
N ILE A 6 -32.65 -3.97 54.80
CA ILE A 6 -31.57 -4.20 53.83
C ILE A 6 -31.31 -2.88 53.12
N CYS A 7 -30.15 -2.26 53.37
CA CYS A 7 -29.64 -1.13 52.64
C CYS A 7 -29.02 -1.63 51.32
N VAL A 8 -29.69 -1.37 50.18
CA VAL A 8 -29.13 -1.64 48.83
C VAL A 8 -28.29 -0.44 48.43
N ILE A 9 -26.98 -0.62 48.43
CA ILE A 9 -26.04 0.35 47.87
C ILE A 9 -25.96 0.07 46.38
N ALA A 10 -26.56 0.94 45.57
CA ALA A 10 -26.41 0.94 44.11
C ALA A 10 -25.02 1.49 43.75
N ALA A 11 -24.10 0.60 43.38
CA ALA A 11 -22.83 0.99 42.76
C ALA A 11 -23.09 1.35 41.32
N VAL A 12 -23.06 2.66 40.99
CA VAL A 12 -23.04 3.15 39.62
C VAL A 12 -21.67 2.88 39.06
N LEU A 13 -21.54 1.80 38.29
CA LEU A 13 -20.36 1.56 37.45
C LEU A 13 -20.43 2.52 36.26
N LEU A 14 -19.65 3.59 36.29
CA LEU A 14 -19.35 4.41 35.14
C LEU A 14 -18.49 3.54 34.21
N SER A 15 -19.15 2.85 33.28
CA SER A 15 -18.48 2.21 32.15
C SER A 15 -17.90 3.30 31.26
N GLY A 16 -16.60 3.58 31.46
CA GLY A 16 -15.82 4.39 30.53
C GLY A 16 -15.82 3.69 29.19
N CYS A 17 -16.56 4.22 28.23
CA CYS A 17 -16.55 3.79 26.84
C CYS A 17 -15.23 4.26 26.23
N SER A 18 -14.14 3.50 26.48
CA SER A 18 -12.88 3.72 25.80
C SER A 18 -13.03 3.31 24.34
N THR A 19 -12.65 4.20 23.48
CA THR A 19 -12.62 4.10 22.02
C THR A 19 -11.65 3.00 21.53
N GLN A 20 -11.97 1.75 21.81
CA GLN A 20 -11.21 0.57 21.33
C GLN A 20 -11.70 0.00 20.00
N ARG A 21 -12.59 0.71 19.30
CA ARG A 21 -13.15 0.24 18.00
C ARG A 21 -12.12 0.11 16.85
N GLY A 22 -10.89 0.58 17.05
CA GLY A 22 -9.88 0.57 15.98
C GLY A 22 -8.89 -0.60 16.01
N SER A 23 -8.72 -1.27 17.16
CA SER A 23 -7.67 -2.30 17.35
C SER A 23 -8.16 -3.74 17.20
N GLU A 24 -9.40 -4.03 17.58
CA GLU A 24 -9.92 -5.41 17.54
C GLU A 24 -10.12 -5.94 16.11
N GLY A 25 -10.45 -5.07 15.14
CA GLY A 25 -10.57 -5.47 13.74
C GLY A 25 -9.23 -5.59 12.99
N ARG A 26 -8.13 -5.02 13.52
CA ARG A 26 -6.81 -5.03 12.87
C ARG A 26 -5.97 -6.26 13.21
N GLN A 27 -6.09 -6.80 14.42
CA GLN A 27 -5.29 -7.96 14.83
C GLN A 27 -5.50 -9.20 13.94
N PRO A 28 -6.73 -9.62 13.60
CA PRO A 28 -6.93 -10.73 12.68
C PRO A 28 -6.32 -10.48 11.29
N VAL A 29 -6.42 -9.26 10.77
CA VAL A 29 -5.88 -8.91 9.45
C VAL A 29 -4.35 -8.98 9.44
N LEU A 30 -3.71 -8.53 10.51
CA LEU A 30 -2.24 -8.57 10.63
C LEU A 30 -1.70 -9.99 10.85
N ALA A 31 -2.53 -10.96 11.19
CA ALA A 31 -2.14 -12.37 11.33
C ALA A 31 -2.34 -13.19 10.05
N LEU A 32 -2.83 -12.60 8.97
CA LEU A 32 -3.06 -13.29 7.71
C LEU A 32 -1.71 -13.69 7.06
N PRO A 33 -1.63 -14.86 6.41
CA PRO A 33 -0.47 -15.18 5.57
C PRO A 33 -0.37 -14.21 4.39
N TYR A 34 0.86 -13.99 3.89
CA TYR A 34 1.17 -12.98 2.87
C TYR A 34 0.17 -12.95 1.71
N TRP A 35 -0.11 -14.09 1.07
CA TRP A 35 -0.98 -14.10 -0.10
C TRP A 35 -2.42 -13.64 0.21
N GLN A 36 -2.94 -13.96 1.41
CA GLN A 36 -4.26 -13.47 1.83
C GLN A 36 -4.23 -11.99 2.15
N PHE A 37 -3.18 -11.54 2.84
CA PHE A 37 -3.00 -10.14 3.18
C PHE A 37 -2.80 -9.25 1.95
N ASP A 38 -1.99 -9.70 0.98
CA ASP A 38 -1.65 -8.89 -0.19
C ASP A 38 -2.61 -9.06 -1.37
N GLN A 39 -3.14 -10.28 -1.61
CA GLN A 39 -3.84 -10.58 -2.85
C GLN A 39 -5.36 -10.67 -2.73
N THR A 40 -5.92 -10.58 -1.52
CA THR A 40 -7.36 -10.73 -1.30
C THR A 40 -7.98 -9.51 -0.60
N PRO A 41 -9.31 -9.32 -0.67
CA PRO A 41 -10.00 -8.28 0.09
C PRO A 41 -9.95 -8.47 1.62
N ALA A 42 -9.49 -9.62 2.11
CA ALA A 42 -9.31 -9.86 3.55
C ALA A 42 -8.19 -8.99 4.15
N GLY A 43 -7.22 -8.58 3.33
CA GLY A 43 -6.11 -7.72 3.72
C GLY A 43 -6.36 -6.24 3.47
N TRP A 44 -5.30 -5.53 3.09
CA TRP A 44 -5.31 -4.08 2.88
C TRP A 44 -6.17 -3.63 1.69
N ARG A 45 -6.45 -4.52 0.71
CA ARG A 45 -7.19 -4.17 -0.51
C ARG A 45 -8.60 -3.68 -0.23
N SER A 46 -9.28 -4.19 0.80
CA SER A 46 -10.59 -3.71 1.21
C SER A 46 -10.62 -2.23 1.62
N TYR A 47 -9.52 -1.72 2.16
CA TYR A 47 -9.35 -0.29 2.44
C TYR A 47 -9.13 0.51 1.16
N ALA A 48 -8.30 -0.02 0.25
CA ALA A 48 -8.05 0.62 -1.05
C ALA A 48 -9.32 0.71 -1.90
N ASP A 49 -10.17 -0.33 -1.89
CA ASP A 49 -11.45 -0.35 -2.60
C ASP A 49 -12.41 0.74 -2.12
N ARG A 50 -12.33 1.10 -0.83
CA ARG A 50 -13.06 2.24 -0.24
C ARG A 50 -12.35 3.58 -0.39
N LYS A 51 -11.23 3.62 -1.14
CA LYS A 51 -10.36 4.81 -1.31
C LYS A 51 -9.73 5.30 0.00
N GLU A 52 -9.65 4.45 1.01
CA GLU A 52 -8.98 4.69 2.28
C GLU A 52 -7.45 4.42 2.14
N PHE A 53 -6.83 5.06 1.14
CA PHE A 53 -5.48 4.73 0.70
C PHE A 53 -4.43 4.88 1.81
N ARG A 54 -4.50 5.96 2.59
CA ARG A 54 -3.55 6.16 3.70
C ARG A 54 -3.67 5.06 4.75
N GLN A 55 -4.90 4.66 5.10
CA GLN A 55 -5.14 3.59 6.06
C GLN A 55 -4.64 2.24 5.54
N ALA A 56 -4.83 1.96 4.26
CA ALA A 56 -4.31 0.77 3.60
C ALA A 56 -2.76 0.74 3.66
N GLY A 57 -2.09 1.87 3.38
CA GLY A 57 -0.64 1.99 3.49
C GLY A 57 -0.12 1.76 4.91
N VAL A 58 -0.76 2.37 5.91
CA VAL A 58 -0.43 2.18 7.34
C VAL A 58 -0.65 0.72 7.77
N LEU A 59 -1.68 0.05 7.24
CA LEU A 59 -1.92 -1.36 7.52
C LEU A 59 -0.78 -2.24 7.00
N ILE A 60 -0.24 -1.94 5.81
CA ILE A 60 0.94 -2.63 5.28
C ILE A 60 2.17 -2.36 6.17
N GLU A 61 2.40 -1.13 6.61
CA GLU A 61 3.50 -0.82 7.54
C GLU A 61 3.40 -1.64 8.83
N ALA A 62 2.17 -1.75 9.39
CA ALA A 62 1.91 -2.51 10.61
C ALA A 62 2.08 -4.04 10.43
N TYR A 63 2.03 -4.54 9.20
CA TYR A 63 2.19 -5.96 8.89
C TYR A 63 3.64 -6.43 9.02
N PHE A 64 4.62 -5.62 8.63
CA PHE A 64 6.04 -6.02 8.58
C PHE A 64 6.63 -6.52 9.90
N PRO A 65 6.40 -5.90 11.06
CA PRO A 65 6.99 -6.35 12.33
C PRO A 65 6.55 -7.75 12.75
N GLY A 66 5.31 -8.14 12.40
CA GLY A 66 4.75 -9.45 12.72
C GLY A 66 5.18 -10.57 11.77
N HIS A 67 5.84 -10.23 10.65
CA HIS A 67 6.16 -11.17 9.56
C HIS A 67 7.63 -11.08 9.15
N PRO A 68 8.58 -11.45 10.04
CA PRO A 68 10.00 -11.50 9.69
C PRO A 68 10.33 -12.56 8.63
N GLU A 69 9.47 -13.56 8.48
CA GLU A 69 9.60 -14.67 7.53
C GLU A 69 9.33 -14.29 6.07
N LEU A 70 8.78 -13.09 5.80
CA LEU A 70 8.50 -12.63 4.44
C LEU A 70 9.73 -12.76 3.54
N LEU A 71 9.54 -13.39 2.40
CA LEU A 71 10.57 -13.48 1.36
C LEU A 71 10.94 -12.09 0.84
N THR A 72 12.14 -11.94 0.31
CA THR A 72 12.63 -10.65 -0.22
C THR A 72 11.68 -10.06 -1.25
N ASN A 73 11.17 -10.88 -2.17
CA ASN A 73 10.21 -10.48 -3.19
C ASN A 73 8.85 -10.06 -2.62
N GLU A 74 8.33 -10.79 -1.63
CA GLU A 74 7.06 -10.45 -0.97
C GLU A 74 7.18 -9.11 -0.25
N ARG A 75 8.28 -8.92 0.46
CA ARG A 75 8.58 -7.68 1.16
C ARG A 75 8.72 -6.48 0.21
N ALA A 76 9.44 -6.66 -0.90
CA ALA A 76 9.59 -5.62 -1.92
C ALA A 76 8.25 -5.26 -2.57
N MET A 77 7.41 -6.25 -2.87
CA MET A 77 6.07 -6.02 -3.43
C MET A 77 5.18 -5.26 -2.46
N LEU A 78 5.15 -5.64 -1.17
CA LEU A 78 4.40 -4.90 -0.15
C LEU A 78 4.91 -3.46 0.00
N HIS A 79 6.22 -3.24 -0.06
CA HIS A 79 6.75 -1.89 -0.07
C HIS A 79 6.27 -1.10 -1.29
N PHE A 80 6.23 -1.72 -2.47
CA PHE A 80 5.72 -1.06 -3.66
C PHE A 80 4.22 -0.72 -3.53
N HIS A 81 3.38 -1.64 -3.04
CA HIS A 81 1.96 -1.38 -2.79
C HIS A 81 1.75 -0.26 -1.76
N ALA A 82 2.52 -0.26 -0.65
CA ALA A 82 2.46 0.82 0.33
C ALA A 82 2.83 2.17 -0.31
N ALA A 83 3.87 2.19 -1.16
CA ALA A 83 4.27 3.38 -1.88
C ALA A 83 3.16 3.93 -2.79
N GLN A 84 2.47 3.07 -3.55
CA GLN A 84 1.33 3.47 -4.36
C GLN A 84 0.21 4.07 -3.50
N LEU A 85 -0.15 3.42 -2.41
CA LEU A 85 -1.21 3.84 -1.51
C LEU A 85 -0.92 5.20 -0.84
N PHE A 86 0.31 5.40 -0.36
CA PHE A 86 0.74 6.71 0.16
C PHE A 86 0.76 7.77 -0.94
N GLY A 87 1.22 7.41 -2.14
CA GLY A 87 1.18 8.30 -3.30
C GLY A 87 -0.25 8.71 -3.68
N PHE A 88 -1.20 7.77 -3.67
CA PHE A 88 -2.63 8.06 -3.93
C PHE A 88 -3.25 8.95 -2.85
N SER A 89 -2.77 8.86 -1.62
CA SER A 89 -3.22 9.73 -0.52
C SER A 89 -2.51 11.09 -0.47
N GLY A 90 -1.53 11.34 -1.36
CA GLY A 90 -0.73 12.57 -1.39
C GLY A 90 0.45 12.58 -0.42
N ASP A 91 0.71 11.49 0.31
CA ASP A 91 1.90 11.38 1.19
C ASP A 91 3.13 10.97 0.39
N THR A 92 3.66 11.92 -0.39
CA THR A 92 4.83 11.71 -1.25
C THR A 92 6.06 11.24 -0.45
N SER A 93 6.26 11.76 0.77
CA SER A 93 7.40 11.38 1.60
C SER A 93 7.35 9.90 2.01
N ALA A 94 6.19 9.42 2.46
CA ALA A 94 6.01 8.00 2.77
C ALA A 94 6.15 7.14 1.52
N ALA A 95 5.55 7.54 0.39
CA ALA A 95 5.67 6.84 -0.88
C ALA A 95 7.13 6.65 -1.30
N LEU A 96 7.94 7.70 -1.26
CA LEU A 96 9.36 7.64 -1.63
C LEU A 96 10.20 6.76 -0.69
N ARG A 97 9.91 6.79 0.63
CA ARG A 97 10.58 5.87 1.58
C ARG A 97 10.32 4.41 1.25
N HIS A 98 9.08 4.08 0.91
CA HIS A 98 8.71 2.73 0.53
C HIS A 98 9.29 2.31 -0.82
N LEU A 99 9.29 3.18 -1.84
CA LEU A 99 9.93 2.90 -3.13
C LEU A 99 11.44 2.63 -2.98
N GLY A 100 12.11 3.25 -2.02
CA GLY A 100 13.51 2.95 -1.72
C GLY A 100 13.75 1.51 -1.20
N ARG A 101 12.70 0.84 -0.74
CA ARG A 101 12.74 -0.53 -0.22
C ARG A 101 12.06 -1.55 -1.16
N ALA A 102 11.51 -1.08 -2.27
CA ALA A 102 10.84 -1.90 -3.26
C ALA A 102 11.78 -2.39 -4.37
N GLU A 103 13.00 -1.89 -4.43
CA GLU A 103 14.02 -2.35 -5.37
C GLU A 103 14.52 -3.74 -4.98
N VAL A 104 14.84 -4.55 -5.99
CA VAL A 104 15.35 -5.91 -5.83
C VAL A 104 16.59 -6.09 -6.67
N PRO A 105 17.48 -7.05 -6.35
CA PRO A 105 18.58 -7.40 -7.24
C PRO A 105 18.08 -7.77 -8.64
N ASP A 106 18.83 -7.41 -9.68
CA ASP A 106 18.47 -7.74 -11.05
C ASP A 106 18.35 -9.27 -11.22
N GLY A 107 17.31 -9.68 -11.95
CA GLY A 107 17.01 -11.10 -12.15
C GLY A 107 16.36 -11.78 -10.95
N SER A 108 15.91 -11.05 -9.93
CA SER A 108 15.19 -11.63 -8.80
C SER A 108 13.97 -12.42 -9.25
N PRO A 109 13.79 -13.68 -8.78
CA PRO A 109 12.64 -14.48 -9.13
C PRO A 109 11.31 -13.81 -8.76
N GLY A 110 10.33 -13.89 -9.65
CA GLY A 110 8.99 -13.34 -9.43
C GLY A 110 8.84 -11.85 -9.76
N PHE A 111 9.91 -11.19 -10.24
CA PHE A 111 9.84 -9.83 -10.75
C PHE A 111 10.06 -9.78 -12.27
N PRO A 112 9.39 -8.83 -12.95
CA PRO A 112 9.71 -8.52 -14.34
C PRO A 112 11.14 -8.04 -14.48
N SER A 113 11.74 -8.22 -15.65
CA SER A 113 13.12 -7.80 -15.93
C SER A 113 13.36 -6.29 -15.78
N ARG A 114 12.28 -5.50 -15.88
CA ARG A 114 12.29 -4.03 -15.81
C ARG A 114 11.65 -3.48 -14.53
N TRP A 115 11.60 -4.31 -13.49
CA TRP A 115 11.01 -3.90 -12.22
C TRP A 115 11.65 -2.65 -11.62
N ASN A 116 12.98 -2.62 -11.52
CA ASN A 116 13.68 -1.47 -10.94
C ASN A 116 13.53 -0.20 -11.78
N ASP A 117 13.45 -0.31 -13.10
CA ASP A 117 13.14 0.84 -13.98
C ASP A 117 11.72 1.36 -13.74
N TYR A 118 10.75 0.48 -13.51
CA TYR A 118 9.39 0.87 -13.13
C TYR A 118 9.34 1.57 -11.76
N VAL A 119 10.08 1.06 -10.78
CA VAL A 119 10.25 1.72 -9.47
C VAL A 119 10.90 3.09 -9.64
N ALA A 120 11.96 3.20 -10.47
CA ALA A 120 12.65 4.45 -10.76
C ALA A 120 11.71 5.48 -11.43
N ALA A 121 10.92 5.07 -12.43
CA ALA A 121 9.92 5.92 -13.07
C ALA A 121 8.89 6.46 -12.07
N THR A 122 8.39 5.60 -11.17
CA THR A 122 7.44 6.01 -10.14
C THR A 122 8.07 7.02 -9.16
N LYS A 123 9.32 6.80 -8.76
CA LYS A 123 10.08 7.77 -7.93
C LYS A 123 10.24 9.11 -8.64
N ALA A 124 10.62 9.08 -9.92
CA ALA A 124 10.84 10.27 -10.72
C ALA A 124 9.55 11.10 -10.85
N PHE A 125 8.41 10.47 -11.12
CA PHE A 125 7.13 11.14 -11.14
C PHE A 125 6.80 11.83 -9.81
N LEU A 126 6.95 11.12 -8.69
CA LEU A 126 6.68 11.65 -7.35
C LEU A 126 7.64 12.77 -6.92
N ARG A 127 8.86 12.82 -7.49
CA ARG A 127 9.86 13.87 -7.25
C ARG A 127 9.75 15.05 -8.21
N HIS A 128 8.82 14.97 -9.17
CA HIS A 128 8.75 15.91 -10.29
C HIS A 128 10.07 15.98 -11.11
N ASP A 129 10.75 14.86 -11.26
CA ASP A 129 11.94 14.70 -12.10
C ASP A 129 11.54 14.14 -13.47
N HIS A 130 11.19 15.05 -14.40
CA HIS A 130 10.73 14.67 -15.75
C HIS A 130 11.84 14.00 -16.56
N ALA A 131 13.09 14.44 -16.40
CA ALA A 131 14.21 13.88 -17.15
C ALA A 131 14.45 12.42 -16.78
N GLU A 132 14.47 12.09 -15.48
CA GLU A 132 14.61 10.70 -15.01
C GLU A 132 13.37 9.86 -15.37
N LEU A 133 12.17 10.42 -15.33
CA LEU A 133 10.96 9.71 -15.75
C LEU A 133 11.07 9.24 -17.21
N LEU A 134 11.51 10.12 -18.12
CA LEU A 134 11.73 9.77 -19.52
C LEU A 134 12.88 8.77 -19.69
N ALA A 135 13.99 8.94 -18.95
CA ALA A 135 15.12 8.02 -19.00
C ALA A 135 14.73 6.61 -18.53
N ALA A 136 13.97 6.49 -17.43
CA ALA A 136 13.46 5.21 -16.94
C ALA A 136 12.52 4.56 -17.96
N ARG A 137 11.65 5.33 -18.61
CA ARG A 137 10.78 4.85 -19.68
C ARG A 137 11.58 4.25 -20.85
N GLU A 138 12.65 4.92 -21.29
CA GLU A 138 13.49 4.43 -22.38
C GLU A 138 14.22 3.12 -21.99
N ARG A 139 14.74 3.03 -20.78
CA ARG A 139 15.34 1.77 -20.27
C ARG A 139 14.33 0.63 -20.29
N MET A 140 13.08 0.88 -19.87
CA MET A 140 11.99 -0.11 -19.94
C MET A 140 11.70 -0.53 -21.37
N ALA A 141 11.57 0.41 -22.29
CA ALA A 141 11.26 0.13 -23.70
C ALA A 141 12.34 -0.70 -24.41
N GLY A 142 13.61 -0.49 -24.05
CA GLY A 142 14.76 -1.18 -24.65
C GLY A 142 14.91 -2.64 -24.25
N GLY A 143 14.10 -3.18 -23.34
CA GLY A 143 14.29 -4.54 -22.82
C GLY A 143 13.03 -5.27 -22.43
N LEU A 144 11.93 -5.04 -23.15
CA LEU A 144 10.67 -5.76 -22.92
C LEU A 144 10.82 -7.24 -23.21
N SER A 145 10.74 -8.07 -22.19
CA SER A 145 10.90 -9.52 -22.31
C SER A 145 9.60 -10.30 -22.11
N ILE A 146 8.64 -9.73 -21.37
CA ILE A 146 7.36 -10.38 -21.02
C ILE A 146 6.19 -9.38 -21.09
N ASP A 147 4.95 -9.88 -21.14
CA ASP A 147 3.75 -9.04 -21.20
C ASP A 147 3.59 -8.13 -19.97
N GLN A 148 4.12 -8.54 -18.83
CA GLN A 148 4.07 -7.73 -17.60
C GLN A 148 4.95 -6.48 -17.73
N ASP A 149 6.11 -6.56 -18.39
CA ASP A 149 6.94 -5.39 -18.70
C ASP A 149 6.18 -4.37 -19.55
N ARG A 150 5.38 -4.85 -20.52
CA ARG A 150 4.53 -3.98 -21.37
C ARG A 150 3.42 -3.31 -20.57
N THR A 151 2.84 -4.02 -19.59
CA THR A 151 1.82 -3.46 -18.70
C THR A 151 2.40 -2.32 -17.87
N TYR A 152 3.58 -2.50 -17.29
CA TYR A 152 4.25 -1.47 -16.52
C TYR A 152 4.72 -0.29 -17.39
N LEU A 153 5.21 -0.54 -18.60
CA LEU A 153 5.52 0.52 -19.55
C LEU A 153 4.29 1.37 -19.86
N GLY A 154 3.13 0.74 -20.06
CA GLY A 154 1.87 1.46 -20.29
C GLY A 154 1.47 2.35 -19.11
N VAL A 155 1.78 1.94 -17.87
CA VAL A 155 1.59 2.80 -16.68
C VAL A 155 2.55 3.99 -16.71
N VAL A 156 3.81 3.78 -17.06
CA VAL A 156 4.79 4.87 -17.17
C VAL A 156 4.40 5.86 -18.27
N ASP A 157 3.96 5.37 -19.45
CA ASP A 157 3.46 6.22 -20.53
C ASP A 157 2.25 7.05 -20.09
N LEU A 158 1.37 6.49 -19.26
CA LEU A 158 0.27 7.23 -18.66
C LEU A 158 0.77 8.34 -17.73
N LEU A 159 1.72 8.04 -16.84
CA LEU A 159 2.30 9.05 -15.94
C LEU A 159 2.93 10.19 -16.71
N ILE A 160 3.65 9.90 -17.81
CA ILE A 160 4.22 10.92 -18.70
C ILE A 160 3.11 11.78 -19.33
N SER A 161 2.05 11.16 -19.85
CA SER A 161 0.94 11.88 -20.48
C SER A 161 0.16 12.77 -19.52
N ARG A 162 0.30 12.53 -18.22
CA ARG A 162 -0.35 13.27 -17.14
C ARG A 162 0.65 13.99 -16.24
N TRP A 163 1.78 14.36 -16.81
CA TRP A 163 2.81 15.11 -16.11
C TRP A 163 2.23 16.40 -15.52
N GLY A 164 2.53 16.67 -14.25
CA GLY A 164 2.01 17.82 -13.52
C GLY A 164 0.75 17.56 -12.68
N GLU A 165 0.09 16.41 -12.87
CA GLU A 165 -0.98 15.97 -11.99
C GLU A 165 -0.44 15.33 -10.70
N SER A 166 -1.29 15.18 -9.67
CA SER A 166 -0.95 14.32 -8.53
C SER A 166 -0.81 12.86 -8.97
N TYR A 167 0.02 12.08 -8.28
CA TYR A 167 0.21 10.67 -8.60
C TYR A 167 -1.12 9.89 -8.56
N GLY A 168 -1.96 10.18 -7.56
CA GLY A 168 -3.29 9.56 -7.44
C GLY A 168 -4.18 9.89 -8.65
N SER A 169 -4.23 11.17 -9.05
CA SER A 169 -5.01 11.60 -10.22
C SER A 169 -4.50 10.94 -11.50
N ALA A 170 -3.21 10.99 -11.74
CA ALA A 170 -2.60 10.43 -12.93
C ALA A 170 -2.83 8.92 -13.04
N TYR A 171 -2.54 8.16 -11.99
CA TYR A 171 -2.59 6.70 -11.99
C TYR A 171 -4.02 6.16 -12.02
N LEU A 172 -4.92 6.67 -11.15
CA LEU A 172 -6.27 6.14 -10.95
C LEU A 172 -7.22 6.47 -12.11
N SER A 173 -6.88 7.43 -12.94
CA SER A 173 -7.68 7.79 -14.12
C SER A 173 -7.93 6.65 -15.11
N GLN A 174 -7.08 5.61 -15.12
CA GLN A 174 -7.29 4.40 -15.91
C GLN A 174 -8.33 3.45 -15.30
N MET A 175 -8.45 3.43 -13.98
CA MET A 175 -9.33 2.49 -13.30
C MET A 175 -10.80 2.85 -13.51
N ASP A 176 -11.11 4.15 -13.65
CA ASP A 176 -12.48 4.62 -13.90
C ASP A 176 -12.95 4.37 -15.35
N LYS A 177 -12.03 4.18 -16.31
CA LYS A 177 -12.37 3.91 -17.70
C LYS A 177 -12.64 2.44 -18.03
N ARG A 178 -12.39 1.53 -17.10
CA ARG A 178 -12.56 0.07 -17.28
C ARG A 178 -13.87 -0.47 -16.67
N LYS A 179 -14.71 0.43 -16.15
CA LYS A 179 -16.08 0.14 -15.71
C LYS A 179 -17.07 0.54 -16.80
#